data_f217e38e673b828ba9d99c00aa78d91a
#
_entry.id   f217e38e673b828ba9d99c00aa78d91a
#
_cell.length_a   1.000
_cell.length_b   1.000
_cell.length_c   1.000
_cell.angle_alpha   90.00
_cell.angle_beta   90.00
_cell.angle_gamma   90.00
#
_symmetry.space_group_name_H-M   'P 1'
#
loop_
_entity.id
_entity.type
_entity.pdbx_description
1 polymer ?
#
loop_
_entity_poly.entity_id
_entity_poly.type
_entity_poly.pdbx_seq_one_letter_code
_entity_poly.pdbx_strand_id
1 'polypeptide(L)'
;MNIQGTYTNKGLALTAKTAAGACLRVTRVVGGSGHTADVPNAAQLPEIRQTLAVGEARCAGNTAVLPVTLAAVELGATYTLTELGVYAEDPNEGEILYCVYRLDEPVTIQAGSDTVLRFYLRQTVSKDGGAQVLCSPAGLITESDCGPVRRKVLATGVPSRAVTIPASELQAYLNSLPRLLTEHHDITLSGTNSDIVYVKDFHGYGSLSFHANNLGDCVFTRGFTLKNCSAPVIMEKLKWELGSNIPYGESCVYCSTSEVMARECSFTGYVSPNGGQVGRAATTVNRGCCDLWNCKFHNFEMVINCFGAGHIDIIETELGGEYGGSKYGVFTDLGGVAMLPDKVPATLGSGGNVTRNGGVIIQGGKFI
;
A
#
# COMPACT_ATOMS: atom_id res chain seq x y z
N MET A 1 0.02 18.65 10.80
CA MET A 1 -1.36 18.88 10.31
C MET A 1 -2.31 18.37 11.38
N ASN A 2 -2.93 19.24 12.14
CA ASN A 2 -4.02 18.90 13.06
C ASN A 2 -5.34 19.11 12.29
N ILE A 3 -6.28 18.21 12.47
CA ILE A 3 -7.60 18.35 11.87
C ILE A 3 -8.61 18.19 12.99
N GLN A 4 -9.37 19.27 13.24
CA GLN A 4 -10.38 19.29 14.27
C GLN A 4 -11.75 19.07 13.65
N GLY A 5 -12.51 18.12 14.19
CA GLY A 5 -13.90 17.86 13.78
C GLY A 5 -14.90 18.57 14.69
N THR A 6 -15.95 19.08 14.08
CA THR A 6 -17.09 19.71 14.78
C THR A 6 -18.39 19.08 14.27
N TYR A 7 -19.25 18.66 15.17
CA TYR A 7 -20.57 18.14 14.82
C TYR A 7 -21.52 19.24 14.42
N THR A 8 -22.44 18.93 13.49
CA THR A 8 -23.65 19.73 13.31
C THR A 8 -24.66 19.41 14.42
N ASN A 9 -25.67 20.26 14.61
CA ASN A 9 -26.78 19.98 15.54
C ASN A 9 -27.51 18.68 15.15
N LYS A 10 -27.70 18.43 13.85
CA LYS A 10 -28.29 17.17 13.36
C LYS A 10 -27.36 15.99 13.62
N GLY A 11 -26.06 16.17 13.46
CA GLY A 11 -25.06 15.15 13.80
C GLY A 11 -25.05 14.78 15.28
N LEU A 12 -25.16 15.77 16.18
CA LEU A 12 -25.31 15.51 17.60
C LEU A 12 -26.61 14.76 17.92
N ALA A 13 -27.73 15.15 17.29
CA ALA A 13 -29.01 14.44 17.46
C ALA A 13 -28.91 12.98 16.97
N LEU A 14 -28.25 12.72 15.84
CA LEU A 14 -28.00 11.37 15.35
C LEU A 14 -27.09 10.58 16.32
N THR A 15 -26.06 11.20 16.89
CA THR A 15 -25.21 10.58 17.91
C THR A 15 -26.02 10.14 19.14
N ALA A 16 -26.97 10.96 19.58
CA ALA A 16 -27.88 10.59 20.67
C ALA A 16 -28.79 9.40 20.31
N LYS A 17 -29.27 9.34 19.06
CA LYS A 17 -30.04 8.18 18.56
C LYS A 17 -29.18 6.90 18.51
N THR A 18 -27.91 7.01 18.15
CA THR A 18 -27.00 5.85 18.15
C THR A 18 -26.71 5.35 19.56
N ALA A 19 -26.60 6.22 20.54
CA ALA A 19 -26.51 5.84 21.95
C ALA A 19 -27.77 5.11 22.44
N ALA A 20 -28.92 5.40 21.84
CA ALA A 20 -30.19 4.71 22.12
C ALA A 20 -30.39 3.42 21.29
N GLY A 21 -29.37 2.96 20.53
CA GLY A 21 -29.39 1.69 19.80
C GLY A 21 -29.54 1.81 18.29
N ALA A 22 -29.63 3.02 17.71
CA ALA A 22 -29.59 3.18 16.25
C ALA A 22 -28.16 2.90 15.72
N CYS A 23 -28.05 2.45 14.47
CA CYS A 23 -26.76 2.24 13.82
C CYS A 23 -26.31 3.53 13.08
N LEU A 24 -25.09 4.00 13.36
CA LEU A 24 -24.52 5.08 12.57
C LEU A 24 -24.08 4.56 11.20
N ARG A 25 -24.70 5.06 10.14
CA ARG A 25 -24.37 4.71 8.77
C ARG A 25 -23.82 5.96 8.05
N VAL A 26 -22.52 6.00 7.85
CA VAL A 26 -21.88 7.02 7.00
C VAL A 26 -22.22 6.71 5.55
N THR A 27 -22.77 7.69 4.83
CA THR A 27 -23.17 7.56 3.43
C THR A 27 -22.09 8.00 2.48
N ARG A 28 -21.41 9.11 2.80
CA ARG A 28 -20.29 9.65 2.02
C ARG A 28 -19.42 10.60 2.83
N VAL A 29 -18.22 10.81 2.35
CA VAL A 29 -17.31 11.86 2.82
C VAL A 29 -16.92 12.71 1.61
N VAL A 30 -16.90 14.03 1.77
CA VAL A 30 -16.56 14.98 0.69
C VAL A 30 -15.45 15.92 1.12
N GLY A 31 -14.61 16.32 0.15
CA GLY A 31 -13.63 17.39 0.32
C GLY A 31 -14.18 18.71 -0.24
N GLY A 32 -13.95 19.77 0.49
CA GLY A 32 -14.37 21.13 0.13
C GLY A 32 -13.23 22.14 0.10
N SER A 33 -13.41 23.21 -0.70
CA SER A 33 -12.50 24.35 -0.77
C SER A 33 -13.06 25.60 -0.08
N GLY A 34 -14.27 25.51 0.49
CA GLY A 34 -14.92 26.58 1.19
C GLY A 34 -14.54 26.68 2.66
N HIS A 35 -15.30 27.50 3.37
CA HIS A 35 -15.24 27.62 4.81
C HIS A 35 -16.66 27.66 5.39
N THR A 36 -17.04 26.60 6.09
CA THR A 36 -18.35 26.52 6.75
C THR A 36 -18.37 27.44 7.96
N ALA A 37 -18.95 28.62 7.88
CA ALA A 37 -18.90 29.64 8.93
C ALA A 37 -19.62 29.17 10.22
N ASP A 38 -20.80 28.56 10.07
CA ASP A 38 -21.64 28.08 11.18
C ASP A 38 -21.85 26.57 11.05
N VAL A 39 -20.87 25.77 11.53
CA VAL A 39 -20.92 24.31 11.45
C VAL A 39 -22.12 23.72 12.17
N PRO A 40 -22.51 24.19 13.40
CA PRO A 40 -23.69 23.65 14.09
C PRO A 40 -24.97 23.65 13.25
N ASN A 41 -25.19 24.69 12.46
CA ASN A 41 -26.43 24.85 11.65
C ASN A 41 -26.23 24.47 10.18
N ALA A 42 -25.05 24.01 9.78
CA ALA A 42 -24.76 23.68 8.38
C ALA A 42 -25.53 22.43 7.93
N ALA A 43 -26.19 22.53 6.78
CA ALA A 43 -26.86 21.40 6.12
C ALA A 43 -25.94 20.72 5.10
N GLN A 44 -24.96 21.44 4.55
CA GLN A 44 -23.98 20.94 3.59
C GLN A 44 -22.72 21.80 3.62
N LEU A 45 -21.62 21.29 3.05
CA LEU A 45 -20.43 22.12 2.81
C LEU A 45 -20.74 23.17 1.72
N PRO A 46 -20.19 24.39 1.85
CA PRO A 46 -20.45 25.47 0.89
C PRO A 46 -19.87 25.20 -0.52
N GLU A 47 -18.71 24.55 -0.59
CA GLU A 47 -18.00 24.30 -1.85
C GLU A 47 -17.45 22.86 -1.90
N ILE A 48 -18.31 21.92 -2.26
CA ILE A 48 -17.89 20.53 -2.46
C ILE A 48 -17.09 20.43 -3.77
N ARG A 49 -15.90 19.83 -3.70
CA ARG A 49 -15.00 19.64 -4.84
C ARG A 49 -14.86 18.17 -5.25
N GLN A 50 -14.89 17.27 -4.27
CA GLN A 50 -14.65 15.85 -4.52
C GLN A 50 -15.37 14.98 -3.50
N THR A 51 -15.90 13.84 -3.93
CA THR A 51 -16.31 12.75 -3.04
C THR A 51 -15.13 11.83 -2.80
N LEU A 52 -14.88 11.48 -1.55
CA LEU A 52 -13.75 10.67 -1.12
C LEU A 52 -14.17 9.21 -0.98
N ALA A 53 -13.25 8.29 -1.27
CA ALA A 53 -13.46 6.88 -1.01
C ALA A 53 -13.46 6.62 0.50
N VAL A 54 -14.49 5.94 0.99
CA VAL A 54 -14.68 5.61 2.41
C VAL A 54 -14.39 4.14 2.61
N GLY A 55 -13.43 3.84 3.48
CA GLY A 55 -13.12 2.48 3.91
C GLY A 55 -14.02 2.00 5.03
N GLU A 56 -13.84 0.75 5.45
CA GLU A 56 -14.63 0.17 6.53
C GLU A 56 -14.27 0.78 7.89
N ALA A 57 -15.29 1.22 8.61
CA ALA A 57 -15.13 1.74 9.96
C ALA A 57 -14.68 0.64 10.93
N ARG A 58 -13.76 0.96 11.82
CA ARG A 58 -13.22 0.04 12.83
C ARG A 58 -13.38 0.64 14.22
N CYS A 59 -13.62 -0.21 15.20
CA CYS A 59 -13.66 0.19 16.60
C CYS A 59 -12.44 -0.37 17.34
N ALA A 60 -11.75 0.50 18.06
CA ALA A 60 -10.67 0.17 18.99
C ALA A 60 -10.98 0.77 20.35
N GLY A 61 -11.45 -0.06 21.28
CA GLY A 61 -11.94 0.41 22.59
C GLY A 61 -13.13 1.35 22.43
N ASN A 62 -12.99 2.59 22.91
CA ASN A 62 -14.00 3.65 22.84
C ASN A 62 -13.85 4.57 21.61
N THR A 63 -13.00 4.22 20.66
CA THR A 63 -12.71 5.03 19.47
C THR A 63 -13.14 4.31 18.23
N ALA A 64 -14.00 4.94 17.43
CA ALA A 64 -14.30 4.53 16.06
C ALA A 64 -13.33 5.24 15.09
N VAL A 65 -12.79 4.50 14.15
CA VAL A 65 -11.86 4.99 13.11
C VAL A 65 -12.47 4.73 11.74
N LEU A 66 -12.66 5.79 10.96
CA LEU A 66 -13.14 5.73 9.58
C LEU A 66 -12.01 6.10 8.64
N PRO A 67 -11.47 5.15 7.87
CA PRO A 67 -10.47 5.44 6.84
C PRO A 67 -11.11 6.15 5.66
N VAL A 68 -10.50 7.23 5.18
CA VAL A 68 -10.98 7.98 4.03
C VAL A 68 -9.80 8.26 3.10
N THR A 69 -10.00 8.06 1.81
CA THR A 69 -8.95 8.28 0.79
C THR A 69 -9.38 9.30 -0.23
N LEU A 70 -8.54 10.29 -0.46
CA LEU A 70 -8.63 11.27 -1.53
C LEU A 70 -7.60 10.91 -2.59
N ALA A 71 -8.02 10.76 -3.85
CA ALA A 71 -7.14 10.55 -4.99
C ALA A 71 -7.31 11.71 -5.98
N ALA A 72 -6.20 12.28 -6.44
CA ALA A 72 -6.20 13.44 -7.34
C ALA A 72 -6.19 13.05 -8.84
N VAL A 73 -6.01 11.77 -9.15
CA VAL A 73 -5.82 11.28 -10.53
C VAL A 73 -7.01 11.55 -11.44
N GLU A 74 -8.24 11.48 -10.92
CA GLU A 74 -9.47 11.72 -11.67
C GLU A 74 -10.04 13.13 -11.49
N LEU A 75 -9.29 13.99 -10.82
CA LEU A 75 -9.73 15.35 -10.52
C LEU A 75 -9.70 16.22 -11.77
N GLY A 76 -10.84 16.81 -12.13
CA GLY A 76 -10.96 17.67 -13.32
C GLY A 76 -10.32 19.06 -13.17
N ALA A 77 -10.13 19.56 -11.96
CA ALA A 77 -9.53 20.87 -11.67
C ALA A 77 -8.79 20.88 -10.33
N THR A 78 -7.65 21.57 -10.30
CA THR A 78 -6.90 21.83 -9.08
C THR A 78 -7.71 22.64 -8.07
N TYR A 79 -7.68 22.25 -6.80
CA TYR A 79 -8.34 23.01 -5.73
C TYR A 79 -7.54 22.94 -4.43
N THR A 80 -7.84 23.84 -3.51
CA THR A 80 -7.27 23.82 -2.15
C THR A 80 -8.28 23.17 -1.21
N LEU A 81 -7.90 22.01 -0.65
CA LEU A 81 -8.68 21.32 0.37
C LEU A 81 -8.56 22.08 1.69
N THR A 82 -9.67 22.54 2.21
CA THR A 82 -9.78 23.30 3.48
C THR A 82 -10.58 22.58 4.53
N GLU A 83 -11.57 21.79 4.10
CA GLU A 83 -12.47 21.08 5.01
C GLU A 83 -12.96 19.75 4.41
N LEU A 84 -13.31 18.80 5.31
CA LEU A 84 -13.95 17.55 4.96
C LEU A 84 -15.34 17.52 5.61
N GLY A 85 -16.37 17.12 4.86
CA GLY A 85 -17.72 16.89 5.37
C GLY A 85 -18.04 15.39 5.41
N VAL A 86 -18.48 14.90 6.55
CA VAL A 86 -19.00 13.55 6.71
C VAL A 86 -20.51 13.57 6.71
N TYR A 87 -21.12 12.81 5.82
CA TYR A 87 -22.55 12.64 5.71
C TYR A 87 -22.96 11.28 6.24
N ALA A 88 -24.11 11.27 6.93
CA ALA A 88 -24.66 10.05 7.49
C ALA A 88 -26.18 9.98 7.31
N GLU A 89 -26.72 8.78 7.32
CA GLU A 89 -28.16 8.54 7.22
C GLU A 89 -28.82 8.67 8.60
N ASP A 90 -29.72 9.62 8.74
CA ASP A 90 -30.61 9.73 9.88
C ASP A 90 -31.92 8.98 9.58
N PRO A 91 -32.39 8.09 10.49
CA PRO A 91 -33.61 7.29 10.25
C PRO A 91 -34.89 8.10 9.95
N ASN A 92 -34.93 9.36 10.39
CA ASN A 92 -36.11 10.20 10.27
C ASN A 92 -35.97 11.30 9.20
N GLU A 93 -34.73 11.77 8.94
CA GLU A 93 -34.47 12.93 8.10
C GLU A 93 -33.73 12.60 6.78
N GLY A 94 -33.28 11.33 6.63
CA GLY A 94 -32.45 10.91 5.49
C GLY A 94 -30.99 11.35 5.64
N GLU A 95 -30.32 11.64 4.54
CA GLU A 95 -28.91 12.04 4.57
C GLU A 95 -28.73 13.42 5.18
N ILE A 96 -27.89 13.52 6.21
CA ILE A 96 -27.54 14.75 6.91
C ILE A 96 -26.04 14.98 6.89
N LEU A 97 -25.60 16.25 6.94
CA LEU A 97 -24.21 16.58 7.28
C LEU A 97 -24.00 16.27 8.79
N TYR A 98 -23.20 15.25 9.04
CA TYR A 98 -22.98 14.74 10.40
C TYR A 98 -21.91 15.53 11.15
N CYS A 99 -20.75 15.72 10.52
CA CYS A 99 -19.69 16.57 11.08
C CYS A 99 -18.81 17.16 9.97
N VAL A 100 -18.11 18.25 10.32
CA VAL A 100 -17.14 18.94 9.48
C VAL A 100 -15.77 18.89 10.14
N TYR A 101 -14.77 18.48 9.38
CA TYR A 101 -13.36 18.51 9.78
C TYR A 101 -12.66 19.65 9.08
N ARG A 102 -12.03 20.52 9.82
CA ARG A 102 -11.23 21.62 9.28
C ARG A 102 -9.76 21.30 9.32
N LEU A 103 -9.09 21.63 8.23
CA LEU A 103 -7.65 21.52 8.13
C LEU A 103 -7.02 22.81 8.67
N ASP A 104 -6.12 22.69 9.66
CA ASP A 104 -5.35 23.84 10.16
C ASP A 104 -4.45 24.42 9.07
N GLU A 105 -3.96 23.57 8.17
CA GLU A 105 -3.15 23.93 7.02
C GLU A 105 -3.85 23.42 5.74
N PRO A 106 -4.40 24.34 4.91
CA PRO A 106 -4.99 23.99 3.64
C PRO A 106 -4.00 23.27 2.71
N VAL A 107 -4.46 22.26 1.99
CA VAL A 107 -3.62 21.46 1.08
C VAL A 107 -4.07 21.64 -0.35
N THR A 108 -3.16 22.04 -1.23
CA THR A 108 -3.46 22.13 -2.66
C THR A 108 -3.44 20.73 -3.28
N ILE A 109 -4.57 20.34 -3.87
CA ILE A 109 -4.76 19.09 -4.60
C ILE A 109 -4.66 19.39 -6.08
N GLN A 110 -3.56 18.98 -6.70
CA GLN A 110 -3.29 19.22 -8.10
C GLN A 110 -4.00 18.20 -8.99
N ALA A 111 -4.84 18.66 -9.91
CA ALA A 111 -5.57 17.81 -10.85
C ALA A 111 -4.63 16.93 -11.68
N GLY A 112 -5.02 15.67 -11.87
CA GLY A 112 -4.25 14.70 -12.65
C GLY A 112 -2.91 14.30 -12.04
N SER A 113 -2.64 14.70 -10.78
CA SER A 113 -1.42 14.26 -10.07
C SER A 113 -1.61 12.88 -9.43
N ASP A 114 -0.49 12.20 -9.18
CA ASP A 114 -0.46 10.92 -8.44
C ASP A 114 -0.68 11.12 -6.92
N THR A 115 -1.22 12.27 -6.50
CA THR A 115 -1.43 12.58 -5.08
C THR A 115 -2.57 11.75 -4.52
N VAL A 116 -2.26 10.95 -3.50
CA VAL A 116 -3.24 10.22 -2.69
C VAL A 116 -3.06 10.64 -1.23
N LEU A 117 -4.12 11.19 -0.65
CA LEU A 117 -4.15 11.52 0.77
C LEU A 117 -5.09 10.57 1.49
N ARG A 118 -4.63 10.03 2.62
CA ARG A 118 -5.44 9.22 3.51
C ARG A 118 -5.69 9.98 4.80
N PHE A 119 -6.92 9.91 5.25
CA PHE A 119 -7.36 10.46 6.51
C PHE A 119 -7.96 9.33 7.35
N TYR A 120 -7.63 9.31 8.64
CA TYR A 120 -8.33 8.48 9.60
C TYR A 120 -9.19 9.41 10.47
N LEU A 121 -10.48 9.43 10.18
CA LEU A 121 -11.42 10.18 10.96
C LEU A 121 -11.71 9.39 12.23
N ARG A 122 -11.33 9.92 13.39
CA ARG A 122 -11.47 9.26 14.69
C ARG A 122 -12.59 9.92 15.47
N GLN A 123 -13.48 9.10 15.99
CA GLN A 123 -14.53 9.51 16.92
C GLN A 123 -14.34 8.76 18.23
N THR A 124 -14.00 9.48 19.29
CA THR A 124 -13.84 8.90 20.62
C THR A 124 -15.04 9.29 21.48
N VAL A 125 -15.65 8.30 22.13
CA VAL A 125 -16.69 8.51 23.13
C VAL A 125 -16.05 8.50 24.50
N SER A 126 -16.08 9.64 25.22
CA SER A 126 -15.55 9.75 26.59
C SER A 126 -16.61 9.50 27.64
N LYS A 127 -16.18 9.08 28.82
CA LYS A 127 -17.06 8.91 29.99
C LYS A 127 -17.77 10.20 30.40
N ASP A 128 -17.19 11.35 30.09
CA ASP A 128 -17.68 12.67 30.45
C ASP A 128 -18.65 13.25 29.37
N GLY A 129 -19.16 12.41 28.48
CA GLY A 129 -20.17 12.78 27.47
C GLY A 129 -19.65 13.64 26.32
N GLY A 130 -18.35 13.87 26.22
CA GLY A 130 -17.73 14.58 25.10
C GLY A 130 -17.32 13.62 23.99
N ALA A 131 -17.86 13.76 22.80
CA ALA A 131 -17.31 13.11 21.63
C ALA A 131 -16.19 13.99 21.06
N GLN A 132 -14.94 13.50 21.13
CA GLN A 132 -13.80 14.19 20.56
C GLN A 132 -13.48 13.58 19.20
N VAL A 133 -13.38 14.40 18.20
CA VAL A 133 -13.11 13.97 16.82
C VAL A 133 -11.72 14.46 16.44
N LEU A 134 -10.81 13.54 16.26
CA LEU A 134 -9.43 13.81 15.82
C LEU A 134 -9.20 13.18 14.46
N CYS A 135 -8.56 13.90 13.57
CA CYS A 135 -8.03 13.36 12.34
C CYS A 135 -6.50 13.30 12.42
N SER A 136 -5.94 12.16 12.09
CA SER A 136 -4.50 12.00 11.98
C SER A 136 -4.14 11.83 10.52
N PRO A 137 -3.27 12.65 9.94
CA PRO A 137 -2.76 12.40 8.60
C PRO A 137 -1.93 11.12 8.66
N ALA A 138 -2.31 10.13 7.89
CA ALA A 138 -1.55 8.90 7.77
C ALA A 138 -0.55 9.03 6.63
N GLY A 139 0.62 9.56 6.95
CA GLY A 139 1.79 9.50 6.06
C GLY A 139 2.58 8.21 6.19
N LEU A 140 2.25 7.33 7.14
CA LEU A 140 2.96 6.10 7.43
C LEU A 140 1.93 4.96 7.53
N ILE A 141 2.05 3.98 6.64
CA ILE A 141 1.40 2.67 6.83
C ILE A 141 2.22 1.96 7.90
N THR A 142 1.62 1.70 9.05
CA THR A 142 2.26 0.94 10.12
C THR A 142 2.01 -0.55 9.91
N GLU A 143 2.83 -1.41 10.50
CA GLU A 143 2.67 -2.86 10.49
C GLU A 143 1.28 -3.30 10.98
N SER A 144 0.70 -2.57 11.95
CA SER A 144 -0.67 -2.79 12.42
C SER A 144 -1.73 -2.53 11.34
N ASP A 145 -1.44 -1.71 10.32
CA ASP A 145 -2.35 -1.42 9.23
C ASP A 145 -2.28 -2.49 8.13
N CYS A 146 -1.12 -3.10 7.93
CA CYS A 146 -0.90 -4.17 6.94
C CYS A 146 -1.41 -5.55 7.42
N GLY A 147 -1.22 -5.89 8.68
CA GLY A 147 -1.58 -7.20 9.22
C GLY A 147 -3.09 -7.54 9.20
N PRO A 148 -4.00 -6.60 9.53
CA PRO A 148 -5.44 -6.83 9.42
C PRO A 148 -5.95 -6.91 7.98
N VAL A 149 -5.38 -6.12 7.06
CA VAL A 149 -5.74 -6.15 5.63
C VAL A 149 -5.41 -7.52 5.03
N ARG A 150 -4.24 -8.06 5.35
CA ARG A 150 -3.77 -9.38 4.91
C ARG A 150 -4.73 -10.50 5.28
N ARG A 151 -5.23 -10.53 6.53
CA ARG A 151 -6.15 -11.56 7.02
C ARG A 151 -7.57 -11.40 6.47
N LYS A 152 -8.02 -10.18 6.27
CA LYS A 152 -9.40 -9.89 5.89
C LYS A 152 -9.64 -10.10 4.39
N VAL A 153 -8.69 -9.71 3.54
CA VAL A 153 -8.76 -9.96 2.09
C VAL A 153 -8.87 -11.46 1.79
N LEU A 154 -8.21 -12.31 2.59
CA LEU A 154 -8.28 -13.77 2.45
C LEU A 154 -9.58 -14.39 3.05
N ALA A 155 -10.31 -13.66 3.89
CA ALA A 155 -11.42 -14.22 4.69
C ALA A 155 -12.83 -13.73 4.31
N THR A 156 -12.99 -12.67 3.52
CA THR A 156 -14.30 -12.00 3.40
C THR A 156 -15.10 -12.24 2.13
N GLY A 157 -14.68 -13.18 1.28
CA GLY A 157 -15.48 -13.50 0.09
C GLY A 157 -15.60 -12.33 -0.91
N VAL A 158 -14.59 -11.48 -1.00
CA VAL A 158 -14.46 -10.50 -2.09
C VAL A 158 -14.54 -11.25 -3.42
N PRO A 159 -15.31 -10.78 -4.40
CA PRO A 159 -15.38 -11.44 -5.71
C PRO A 159 -13.99 -11.65 -6.30
N SER A 160 -13.76 -12.78 -6.94
CA SER A 160 -12.50 -13.07 -7.61
C SER A 160 -12.73 -13.25 -9.10
N ARG A 161 -11.86 -12.63 -9.89
CA ARG A 161 -11.83 -12.75 -11.33
C ARG A 161 -10.53 -13.42 -11.76
N ALA A 162 -10.64 -14.65 -12.25
CA ALA A 162 -9.50 -15.36 -12.82
C ALA A 162 -9.33 -15.02 -14.30
N VAL A 163 -8.10 -14.81 -14.73
CA VAL A 163 -7.73 -14.57 -16.14
C VAL A 163 -6.39 -15.23 -16.45
N THR A 164 -6.26 -15.78 -17.65
CA THR A 164 -4.99 -16.32 -18.15
C THR A 164 -4.55 -15.51 -19.35
N ILE A 165 -3.35 -14.92 -19.29
CA ILE A 165 -2.81 -14.07 -20.34
C ILE A 165 -1.30 -14.35 -20.56
N PRO A 166 -0.78 -14.12 -21.77
CA PRO A 166 0.65 -14.08 -21.99
C PRO A 166 1.31 -12.98 -21.13
N ALA A 167 2.50 -13.24 -20.63
CA ALA A 167 3.22 -12.25 -19.80
C ALA A 167 3.49 -10.92 -20.56
N SER A 168 3.65 -10.97 -21.89
CA SER A 168 3.80 -9.79 -22.76
C SER A 168 2.57 -8.88 -22.79
N GLU A 169 1.38 -9.39 -22.45
CA GLU A 169 0.12 -8.62 -22.42
C GLU A 169 -0.22 -8.07 -21.03
N LEU A 170 0.58 -8.41 -20.02
CA LEU A 170 0.30 -8.04 -18.63
C LEU A 170 0.13 -6.54 -18.46
N GLN A 171 1.00 -5.71 -19.07
CA GLN A 171 0.90 -4.26 -18.93
C GLN A 171 -0.37 -3.70 -19.55
N ALA A 172 -0.78 -4.22 -20.71
CA ALA A 172 -2.03 -3.81 -21.35
C ALA A 172 -3.25 -4.17 -20.48
N TYR A 173 -3.24 -5.38 -19.89
CA TYR A 173 -4.27 -5.80 -18.95
C TYR A 173 -4.33 -4.89 -17.71
N LEU A 174 -3.21 -4.61 -17.06
CA LEU A 174 -3.14 -3.70 -15.91
C LEU A 174 -3.64 -2.29 -16.23
N ASN A 175 -3.36 -1.80 -17.43
CA ASN A 175 -3.83 -0.49 -17.89
C ASN A 175 -5.36 -0.46 -18.12
N SER A 176 -5.99 -1.60 -18.37
CA SER A 176 -7.44 -1.72 -18.53
C SER A 176 -8.21 -1.81 -17.21
N LEU A 177 -7.52 -2.07 -16.10
CA LEU A 177 -8.17 -2.21 -14.78
C LEU A 177 -8.49 -0.85 -14.16
N PRO A 178 -9.61 -0.76 -13.42
CA PRO A 178 -9.89 0.40 -12.60
C PRO A 178 -8.84 0.53 -11.49
N ARG A 179 -8.46 1.77 -11.14
CA ARG A 179 -7.47 1.99 -10.06
C ARG A 179 -8.03 1.67 -8.68
N LEU A 180 -9.34 1.69 -8.51
CA LEU A 180 -10.01 1.21 -7.29
C LEU A 180 -10.47 -0.23 -7.52
N LEU A 181 -9.73 -1.19 -6.98
CA LEU A 181 -10.05 -2.60 -7.10
C LEU A 181 -11.15 -2.99 -6.09
N THR A 182 -12.25 -3.51 -6.61
CA THR A 182 -13.37 -4.03 -5.83
C THR A 182 -13.45 -5.56 -5.84
N GLU A 183 -12.57 -6.20 -6.59
CA GLU A 183 -12.46 -7.65 -6.73
C GLU A 183 -11.00 -8.10 -6.71
N HIS A 184 -10.76 -9.38 -6.42
CA HIS A 184 -9.45 -9.99 -6.57
C HIS A 184 -9.22 -10.33 -8.04
N HIS A 185 -8.11 -9.89 -8.60
CA HIS A 185 -7.66 -10.29 -9.93
C HIS A 185 -6.61 -11.39 -9.79
N ASP A 186 -6.99 -12.60 -10.16
CA ASP A 186 -6.14 -13.78 -10.16
C ASP A 186 -5.64 -14.03 -11.58
N ILE A 187 -4.36 -13.69 -11.84
CA ILE A 187 -3.80 -13.56 -13.18
C ILE A 187 -2.75 -14.64 -13.39
N THR A 188 -3.12 -15.68 -14.14
CA THR A 188 -2.19 -16.72 -14.55
C THR A 188 -1.39 -16.24 -15.76
N LEU A 189 -0.05 -16.30 -15.65
CA LEU A 189 0.89 -15.80 -16.64
C LEU A 189 1.68 -16.94 -17.27
N SER A 190 1.99 -16.78 -18.58
CA SER A 190 2.85 -17.71 -19.30
C SER A 190 3.72 -16.98 -20.33
N GLY A 191 4.84 -17.61 -20.74
CA GLY A 191 5.75 -17.08 -21.73
C GLY A 191 6.68 -16.00 -21.18
N THR A 192 7.24 -15.18 -22.04
CA THR A 192 8.28 -14.19 -21.69
C THR A 192 7.79 -12.77 -21.84
N ASN A 193 8.15 -11.92 -20.88
CA ASN A 193 8.00 -10.47 -20.97
C ASN A 193 9.37 -9.80 -20.94
N SER A 194 9.63 -8.95 -21.92
CA SER A 194 10.90 -8.20 -22.06
C SER A 194 10.77 -6.71 -21.76
N ASP A 195 9.63 -6.26 -21.26
CA ASP A 195 9.36 -4.88 -20.86
C ASP A 195 9.25 -4.74 -19.35
N ILE A 196 9.47 -3.53 -18.85
CA ILE A 196 9.20 -3.22 -17.44
C ILE A 196 7.69 -3.24 -17.20
N VAL A 197 7.27 -3.96 -16.15
CA VAL A 197 5.87 -3.97 -15.72
C VAL A 197 5.66 -2.91 -14.64
N TYR A 198 4.73 -2.02 -14.87
CA TYR A 198 4.34 -0.97 -13.93
C TYR A 198 3.01 -1.30 -13.25
N VAL A 199 3.05 -1.55 -11.96
CA VAL A 199 1.87 -1.73 -11.11
C VAL A 199 1.73 -0.46 -10.27
N LYS A 200 0.88 0.48 -10.70
CA LYS A 200 0.80 1.82 -10.08
C LYS A 200 -0.61 2.19 -9.70
N ASP A 201 -0.73 2.83 -8.54
CA ASP A 201 -1.94 3.50 -8.08
C ASP A 201 -3.16 2.59 -7.93
N PHE A 202 -2.95 1.30 -7.66
CA PHE A 202 -4.03 0.38 -7.36
C PHE A 202 -4.39 0.42 -5.88
N HIS A 203 -5.67 0.69 -5.62
CA HIS A 203 -6.22 0.87 -4.28
C HIS A 203 -7.49 0.03 -4.09
N GLY A 204 -8.04 0.01 -2.89
CA GLY A 204 -9.29 -0.67 -2.60
C GLY A 204 -9.09 -1.95 -1.80
N TYR A 205 -10.11 -2.78 -1.76
CA TYR A 205 -10.15 -4.02 -0.98
C TYR A 205 -9.95 -5.28 -1.84
N GLY A 206 -9.84 -5.13 -3.15
CA GLY A 206 -9.37 -6.17 -4.05
C GLY A 206 -7.85 -6.35 -3.98
N SER A 207 -7.32 -7.28 -4.75
CA SER A 207 -5.88 -7.56 -4.87
C SER A 207 -5.48 -7.89 -6.29
N LEU A 208 -4.18 -7.84 -6.56
CA LEU A 208 -3.58 -8.35 -7.78
C LEU A 208 -2.72 -9.56 -7.43
N SER A 209 -3.05 -10.72 -7.97
CA SER A 209 -2.27 -11.95 -7.84
C SER A 209 -1.72 -12.34 -9.20
N PHE A 210 -0.41 -12.37 -9.33
CA PHE A 210 0.31 -12.81 -10.53
C PHE A 210 0.96 -14.15 -10.25
N HIS A 211 0.61 -15.17 -11.00
CA HIS A 211 1.19 -16.50 -10.80
C HIS A 211 1.44 -17.24 -12.11
N ALA A 212 2.35 -18.18 -12.07
CA ALA A 212 2.54 -19.17 -13.12
C ALA A 212 2.15 -20.57 -12.57
N ASN A 213 1.77 -21.49 -13.45
CA ASN A 213 1.45 -22.87 -13.03
C ASN A 213 2.67 -23.55 -12.44
N ASN A 214 3.84 -23.40 -13.09
CA ASN A 214 5.12 -23.89 -12.58
C ASN A 214 6.17 -22.78 -12.66
N LEU A 215 7.18 -22.90 -11.81
CA LEU A 215 8.34 -22.00 -11.87
C LEU A 215 9.06 -22.20 -13.22
N GLY A 216 9.15 -21.11 -13.99
CA GLY A 216 9.74 -21.10 -15.33
C GLY A 216 8.75 -21.04 -16.48
N ASP A 217 7.46 -21.31 -16.24
CA ASP A 217 6.42 -21.13 -17.26
C ASP A 217 6.24 -19.65 -17.66
N CYS A 218 6.61 -18.74 -16.76
CA CYS A 218 6.60 -17.30 -16.97
C CYS A 218 7.96 -16.69 -16.61
N VAL A 219 8.58 -15.97 -17.55
CA VAL A 219 9.91 -15.37 -17.39
C VAL A 219 9.86 -13.88 -17.71
N PHE A 220 10.39 -13.06 -16.80
CA PHE A 220 10.58 -11.62 -16.99
C PHE A 220 12.07 -11.32 -17.19
N THR A 221 12.41 -10.63 -18.27
CA THR A 221 13.79 -10.17 -18.51
C THR A 221 14.02 -8.73 -18.09
N ARG A 222 12.99 -8.05 -17.60
CA ARG A 222 12.98 -6.72 -16.99
C ARG A 222 12.23 -6.74 -15.67
N GLY A 223 12.36 -5.68 -14.89
CA GLY A 223 11.79 -5.60 -13.55
C GLY A 223 10.31 -5.25 -13.48
N PHE A 224 9.74 -5.45 -12.30
CA PHE A 224 8.46 -4.90 -11.86
C PHE A 224 8.69 -3.62 -11.05
N THR A 225 7.92 -2.59 -11.34
CA THR A 225 7.87 -1.37 -10.54
C THR A 225 6.50 -1.24 -9.90
N LEU A 226 6.43 -1.49 -8.59
CA LEU A 226 5.23 -1.28 -7.78
C LEU A 226 5.32 0.10 -7.12
N LYS A 227 4.31 0.93 -7.32
CA LYS A 227 4.31 2.28 -6.76
C LYS A 227 2.93 2.70 -6.33
N ASN A 228 2.85 3.21 -5.09
CA ASN A 228 1.64 3.83 -4.56
C ASN A 228 0.41 2.89 -4.58
N CYS A 229 0.58 1.60 -4.29
CA CYS A 229 -0.49 0.63 -4.24
C CYS A 229 -0.86 0.31 -2.79
N SER A 230 -2.13 0.50 -2.43
CA SER A 230 -2.67 -0.01 -1.18
C SER A 230 -3.41 -1.33 -1.33
N ALA A 231 -3.76 -1.70 -2.57
CA ALA A 231 -4.21 -3.04 -2.88
C ALA A 231 -3.02 -4.01 -2.76
N PRO A 232 -3.18 -5.15 -2.07
CA PRO A 232 -2.14 -6.16 -1.96
C PRO A 232 -1.74 -6.70 -3.33
N VAL A 233 -0.43 -6.88 -3.52
CA VAL A 233 0.13 -7.51 -4.72
C VAL A 233 0.83 -8.80 -4.33
N ILE A 234 0.43 -9.90 -4.95
CA ILE A 234 0.96 -11.23 -4.71
C ILE A 234 1.62 -11.73 -5.98
N MET A 235 2.82 -12.29 -5.86
CA MET A 235 3.59 -12.90 -6.94
C MET A 235 3.93 -14.33 -6.55
N GLU A 236 3.62 -15.32 -7.40
CA GLU A 236 3.87 -16.71 -7.09
C GLU A 236 4.43 -17.47 -8.29
N LYS A 237 5.49 -18.22 -8.08
CA LYS A 237 6.16 -19.07 -9.10
C LYS A 237 6.60 -18.31 -10.35
N LEU A 238 6.91 -17.01 -10.21
CA LEU A 238 7.43 -16.20 -11.30
C LEU A 238 8.95 -16.26 -11.33
N LYS A 239 9.52 -16.16 -12.52
CA LYS A 239 10.95 -16.16 -12.74
C LYS A 239 11.43 -14.85 -13.37
N TRP A 240 12.48 -14.26 -12.81
CA TRP A 240 13.20 -13.16 -13.40
C TRP A 240 14.58 -13.63 -13.88
N GLU A 241 14.90 -13.31 -15.14
CA GLU A 241 16.20 -13.49 -15.74
C GLU A 241 16.61 -12.18 -16.39
N LEU A 242 17.24 -11.29 -15.62
CA LEU A 242 17.62 -9.99 -16.12
C LEU A 242 18.68 -10.12 -17.23
N GLY A 243 18.41 -9.50 -18.37
CA GLY A 243 19.29 -9.58 -19.55
C GLY A 243 20.47 -8.60 -19.49
N SER A 244 21.34 -8.66 -20.51
CA SER A 244 22.52 -7.78 -20.63
C SER A 244 22.20 -6.32 -20.92
N ASN A 245 20.99 -6.03 -21.40
CA ASN A 245 20.58 -4.70 -21.87
C ASN A 245 19.78 -3.91 -20.84
N ILE A 246 19.83 -4.31 -19.57
CA ILE A 246 19.14 -3.58 -18.49
C ILE A 246 19.98 -2.38 -18.02
N PRO A 247 19.34 -1.24 -17.67
CA PRO A 247 20.03 -0.13 -17.05
C PRO A 247 20.66 -0.52 -15.70
N TYR A 248 21.84 0.00 -15.42
CA TYR A 248 22.44 -0.16 -14.11
C TYR A 248 21.49 0.33 -13.02
N GLY A 249 21.26 -0.51 -12.02
CA GLY A 249 20.40 -0.19 -10.88
C GLY A 249 18.95 -0.67 -11.00
N GLU A 250 18.58 -1.36 -12.07
CA GLU A 250 17.27 -2.00 -12.17
C GLU A 250 17.18 -3.19 -11.20
N SER A 251 16.04 -3.34 -10.55
CA SER A 251 15.72 -4.46 -9.66
C SER A 251 14.67 -5.37 -10.31
N CYS A 252 14.67 -6.66 -10.00
CA CYS A 252 13.59 -7.53 -10.44
C CYS A 252 12.24 -7.05 -9.87
N VAL A 253 12.22 -6.65 -8.61
CA VAL A 253 11.05 -6.03 -7.99
C VAL A 253 11.48 -4.74 -7.29
N TYR A 254 10.95 -3.61 -7.74
CA TYR A 254 11.05 -2.33 -7.06
C TYR A 254 9.72 -2.00 -6.40
N CYS A 255 9.68 -1.94 -5.09
CA CYS A 255 8.49 -1.65 -4.29
C CYS A 255 8.62 -0.27 -3.63
N SER A 256 7.73 0.67 -3.97
CA SER A 256 7.69 1.99 -3.36
C SER A 256 6.29 2.32 -2.88
N THR A 257 6.15 2.64 -1.59
CA THR A 257 4.86 2.96 -0.96
C THR A 257 3.76 1.93 -1.28
N SER A 258 4.15 0.66 -1.37
CA SER A 258 3.28 -0.46 -1.78
C SER A 258 3.58 -1.66 -0.88
N GLU A 259 2.68 -2.65 -0.92
CA GLU A 259 2.88 -3.94 -0.27
C GLU A 259 2.93 -5.04 -1.33
N VAL A 260 3.97 -5.88 -1.27
CA VAL A 260 4.14 -7.02 -2.17
C VAL A 260 4.53 -8.27 -1.39
N MET A 261 3.97 -9.40 -1.79
CA MET A 261 4.37 -10.72 -1.32
C MET A 261 4.85 -11.54 -2.51
N ALA A 262 6.08 -12.06 -2.44
CA ALA A 262 6.60 -12.98 -3.44
C ALA A 262 6.79 -14.37 -2.83
N ARG A 263 6.25 -15.40 -3.49
CA ARG A 263 6.31 -16.81 -3.06
C ARG A 263 6.89 -17.69 -4.14
N GLU A 264 7.79 -18.58 -3.78
CA GLU A 264 8.36 -19.58 -4.70
C GLU A 264 8.91 -18.97 -5.99
N CYS A 265 9.34 -17.71 -5.94
CA CYS A 265 9.87 -17.00 -7.09
C CYS A 265 11.37 -17.22 -7.24
N SER A 266 11.86 -17.05 -8.47
CA SER A 266 13.29 -17.13 -8.78
C SER A 266 13.77 -15.84 -9.40
N PHE A 267 14.83 -15.27 -8.85
CA PHE A 267 15.43 -14.03 -9.26
C PHE A 267 16.87 -14.26 -9.72
N THR A 268 17.16 -13.96 -10.97
CA THR A 268 18.51 -14.07 -11.53
C THR A 268 18.92 -12.73 -12.12
N GLY A 269 19.99 -12.17 -11.60
CA GLY A 269 20.65 -10.97 -12.15
C GLY A 269 21.56 -11.35 -13.31
N TYR A 270 22.08 -10.34 -14.00
CA TYR A 270 23.04 -10.52 -15.08
C TYR A 270 24.46 -10.26 -14.58
N VAL A 271 25.36 -11.16 -14.90
CA VAL A 271 26.80 -10.96 -14.71
C VAL A 271 27.43 -10.59 -16.05
N SER A 272 27.98 -9.38 -16.14
CA SER A 272 28.73 -8.96 -17.30
C SER A 272 29.93 -9.88 -17.55
N PRO A 273 30.29 -10.19 -18.82
CA PRO A 273 31.50 -10.95 -19.15
C PRO A 273 32.79 -10.40 -18.52
N ASN A 274 32.80 -9.12 -18.17
CA ASN A 274 33.93 -8.46 -17.47
C ASN A 274 33.84 -8.57 -15.93
N GLY A 275 32.95 -9.41 -15.39
CA GLY A 275 32.79 -9.66 -13.96
C GLY A 275 32.01 -8.56 -13.20
N GLY A 276 31.47 -7.54 -13.89
CA GLY A 276 30.57 -6.55 -13.29
C GLY A 276 29.15 -7.08 -13.20
N GLN A 277 28.55 -7.00 -12.03
CA GLN A 277 27.13 -7.30 -11.87
C GLN A 277 26.28 -6.14 -12.42
N VAL A 278 25.31 -6.47 -13.27
CA VAL A 278 24.36 -5.53 -13.83
C VAL A 278 22.99 -5.86 -13.26
N GLY A 279 22.39 -5.05 -12.54
CA GLY A 279 21.18 -5.32 -11.76
C GLY A 279 21.53 -5.17 -10.29
N ARG A 280 20.96 -4.12 -9.70
CA ARG A 280 21.38 -3.68 -8.37
C ARG A 280 20.89 -4.60 -7.29
N ALA A 281 19.63 -5.02 -7.37
CA ALA A 281 19.04 -5.88 -6.36
C ALA A 281 17.98 -6.82 -6.96
N ALA A 282 17.77 -7.98 -6.33
CA ALA A 282 16.60 -8.79 -6.63
C ALA A 282 15.34 -8.03 -6.19
N THR A 283 15.34 -7.53 -4.97
CA THR A 283 14.23 -6.73 -4.44
C THR A 283 14.74 -5.43 -3.85
N THR A 284 14.14 -4.32 -4.24
CA THR A 284 14.40 -2.99 -3.69
C THR A 284 13.11 -2.43 -3.08
N VAL A 285 13.17 -2.03 -1.81
CA VAL A 285 12.03 -1.47 -1.08
C VAL A 285 12.34 -0.06 -0.60
N ASN A 286 11.42 0.88 -0.92
CA ASN A 286 11.48 2.26 -0.50
C ASN A 286 10.13 2.68 0.09
N ARG A 287 10.02 2.90 1.38
CA ARG A 287 8.77 3.26 2.07
C ARG A 287 7.62 2.28 1.84
N GLY A 288 7.91 1.04 1.48
CA GLY A 288 6.95 -0.02 1.24
C GLY A 288 7.23 -1.23 2.11
N CYS A 289 6.50 -2.31 1.87
CA CYS A 289 6.70 -3.60 2.52
C CYS A 289 6.84 -4.69 1.47
N CYS A 290 7.78 -5.61 1.68
CA CYS A 290 7.97 -6.77 0.81
C CYS A 290 8.21 -8.02 1.66
N ASP A 291 7.38 -9.05 1.43
CA ASP A 291 7.55 -10.35 2.06
C ASP A 291 8.04 -11.35 1.02
N LEU A 292 9.09 -12.06 1.35
CA LEU A 292 9.72 -13.06 0.48
C LEU A 292 9.60 -14.43 1.12
N TRP A 293 8.90 -15.37 0.44
CA TRP A 293 8.70 -16.74 0.88
C TRP A 293 9.30 -17.75 -0.10
N ASN A 294 10.20 -18.60 0.37
CA ASN A 294 10.80 -19.67 -0.45
C ASN A 294 11.32 -19.21 -1.83
N CYS A 295 11.95 -18.03 -1.86
CA CYS A 295 12.48 -17.43 -3.08
C CYS A 295 13.95 -17.82 -3.31
N LYS A 296 14.39 -17.86 -4.59
CA LYS A 296 15.77 -18.15 -5.00
C LYS A 296 16.42 -16.92 -5.61
N PHE A 297 17.70 -16.68 -5.30
CA PHE A 297 18.43 -15.50 -5.74
C PHE A 297 19.81 -15.83 -6.32
N HIS A 298 20.13 -15.28 -7.49
CA HIS A 298 21.42 -15.48 -8.17
C HIS A 298 21.96 -14.19 -8.78
N ASN A 299 23.27 -13.96 -8.70
CA ASN A 299 24.03 -12.99 -9.50
C ASN A 299 23.59 -11.51 -9.33
N PHE A 300 23.42 -11.04 -8.11
CA PHE A 300 23.11 -9.63 -7.83
C PHE A 300 24.27 -8.90 -7.16
N GLU A 301 24.33 -7.55 -7.33
CA GLU A 301 25.16 -6.71 -6.48
C GLU A 301 24.67 -6.80 -5.03
N MET A 302 23.37 -6.67 -4.83
CA MET A 302 22.68 -6.87 -3.56
C MET A 302 21.51 -7.82 -3.79
N VAL A 303 21.29 -8.78 -2.91
CA VAL A 303 20.07 -9.61 -3.01
C VAL A 303 18.86 -8.77 -2.60
N ILE A 304 18.98 -8.09 -1.47
CA ILE A 304 17.93 -7.24 -0.91
C ILE A 304 18.50 -5.85 -0.69
N ASN A 305 17.74 -4.82 -1.11
CA ASN A 305 18.04 -3.42 -0.85
C ASN A 305 16.83 -2.73 -0.20
N CYS A 306 16.93 -2.37 1.06
CA CYS A 306 15.85 -1.75 1.82
C CYS A 306 16.27 -0.37 2.31
N PHE A 307 15.54 0.69 1.91
CA PHE A 307 15.88 2.05 2.29
C PHE A 307 14.65 2.95 2.45
N GLY A 308 14.85 4.16 2.96
CA GLY A 308 13.81 5.18 3.07
C GLY A 308 12.64 4.75 3.98
N ALA A 309 12.91 4.10 5.12
CA ALA A 309 11.93 3.52 6.01
C ALA A 309 11.08 2.40 5.36
N GLY A 310 11.63 1.67 4.38
CA GLY A 310 11.03 0.44 3.84
C GLY A 310 11.18 -0.72 4.82
N HIS A 311 10.36 -1.74 4.65
CA HIS A 311 10.38 -2.98 5.43
C HIS A 311 10.45 -4.20 4.52
N ILE A 312 11.35 -5.13 4.82
CA ILE A 312 11.42 -6.43 4.15
C ILE A 312 11.38 -7.52 5.20
N ASP A 313 10.50 -8.48 4.98
CA ASP A 313 10.37 -9.68 5.80
C ASP A 313 10.68 -10.94 4.97
N ILE A 314 11.63 -11.73 5.44
CA ILE A 314 11.94 -13.03 4.85
C ILE A 314 11.34 -14.08 5.77
N ILE A 315 10.24 -14.67 5.32
CA ILE A 315 9.45 -15.59 6.12
C ILE A 315 9.67 -17.02 5.62
N GLU A 316 9.93 -17.97 6.57
CA GLU A 316 9.96 -19.42 6.34
C GLU A 316 10.76 -19.88 5.13
N THR A 317 11.83 -19.23 4.84
CA THR A 317 12.69 -19.68 3.77
C THR A 317 13.66 -20.73 4.32
N GLU A 318 13.44 -21.98 3.95
CA GLU A 318 14.60 -22.74 3.54
C GLU A 318 15.14 -22.00 2.33
N LEU A 319 16.06 -21.09 2.58
CA LEU A 319 16.85 -20.45 1.53
C LEU A 319 17.73 -21.53 0.90
N GLY A 320 17.09 -22.56 0.38
CA GLY A 320 17.68 -23.67 -0.32
C GLY A 320 18.01 -23.29 -1.74
N GLY A 321 18.66 -22.17 -1.93
CA GLY A 321 19.10 -21.71 -3.22
C GLY A 321 20.62 -21.58 -3.22
N GLU A 322 21.24 -21.96 -4.30
CA GLU A 322 22.60 -21.59 -4.61
C GLU A 322 22.69 -20.06 -4.66
N TYR A 323 23.15 -19.41 -3.59
CA TYR A 323 23.43 -17.95 -3.53
C TYR A 323 24.73 -17.63 -4.27
N GLY A 324 24.93 -18.25 -5.44
CA GLY A 324 26.12 -18.07 -6.23
C GLY A 324 26.18 -16.68 -6.87
N GLY A 325 27.30 -16.00 -6.74
CA GLY A 325 27.64 -14.81 -7.53
C GLY A 325 27.16 -13.46 -7.00
N SER A 326 26.34 -13.39 -5.94
CA SER A 326 25.93 -12.09 -5.37
C SER A 326 27.03 -11.47 -4.49
N LYS A 327 27.18 -10.13 -4.55
CA LYS A 327 28.20 -9.41 -3.78
C LYS A 327 27.76 -9.16 -2.33
N TYR A 328 26.54 -8.68 -2.12
CA TYR A 328 25.97 -8.43 -0.80
C TYR A 328 24.68 -9.24 -0.63
N GLY A 329 24.40 -9.64 0.60
CA GLY A 329 23.13 -10.24 0.96
C GLY A 329 22.05 -9.20 1.13
N VAL A 330 22.00 -8.62 2.31
CA VAL A 330 21.03 -7.59 2.69
C VAL A 330 21.75 -6.27 2.85
N PHE A 331 21.19 -5.23 2.23
CA PHE A 331 21.64 -3.87 2.37
C PHE A 331 20.49 -3.02 2.89
N THR A 332 20.66 -2.38 4.05
CA THR A 332 19.68 -1.45 4.64
C THR A 332 20.29 -0.06 4.79
N ASP A 333 19.51 0.97 4.42
CA ASP A 333 19.93 2.36 4.47
C ASP A 333 18.76 3.30 4.79
N LEU A 334 19.04 4.50 5.28
CA LEU A 334 18.04 5.57 5.52
C LEU A 334 16.80 5.07 6.31
N GLY A 335 17.01 4.31 7.39
CA GLY A 335 15.95 3.79 8.24
C GLY A 335 15.22 2.56 7.69
N GLY A 336 15.74 1.93 6.64
CA GLY A 336 15.19 0.65 6.14
C GLY A 336 15.36 -0.48 7.17
N VAL A 337 14.39 -1.38 7.25
CA VAL A 337 14.38 -2.53 8.15
C VAL A 337 14.28 -3.83 7.36
N ALA A 338 15.18 -4.77 7.63
CA ALA A 338 15.10 -6.13 7.08
C ALA A 338 15.01 -7.14 8.22
N MET A 339 13.99 -8.01 8.18
CA MET A 339 13.81 -9.10 9.12
C MET A 339 14.19 -10.42 8.45
N LEU A 340 15.09 -11.15 9.06
CA LEU A 340 15.60 -12.43 8.58
C LEU A 340 15.24 -13.56 9.55
N PRO A 341 14.90 -14.76 9.06
CA PRO A 341 14.69 -15.92 9.93
C PRO A 341 16.00 -16.40 10.58
N ASP A 342 15.89 -17.13 11.68
CA ASP A 342 17.04 -17.66 12.46
C ASP A 342 18.05 -18.46 11.62
N LYS A 343 17.58 -19.18 10.60
CA LYS A 343 18.37 -20.14 9.81
C LYS A 343 18.85 -19.60 8.46
N VAL A 344 18.83 -18.30 8.25
CA VAL A 344 19.46 -17.73 7.05
C VAL A 344 20.96 -17.96 7.13
N PRO A 345 21.63 -18.44 6.07
CA PRO A 345 23.08 -18.42 6.01
C PRO A 345 23.57 -17.02 6.37
N ALA A 346 24.62 -16.93 7.17
CA ALA A 346 25.16 -15.65 7.69
C ALA A 346 25.48 -14.63 6.58
N THR A 347 25.55 -15.06 5.34
CA THR A 347 25.79 -14.24 4.16
C THR A 347 24.91 -14.68 3.00
N LEU A 348 23.94 -13.89 2.63
CA LEU A 348 23.21 -14.01 1.36
C LEU A 348 24.06 -13.60 0.15
N GLY A 349 25.33 -13.24 0.36
CA GLY A 349 26.30 -12.86 -0.64
C GLY A 349 27.71 -12.84 -0.08
N SER A 350 28.72 -12.85 -0.94
CA SER A 350 30.15 -12.92 -0.55
C SER A 350 30.62 -11.74 0.30
N GLY A 351 30.00 -10.57 0.21
CA GLY A 351 30.32 -9.34 0.97
C GLY A 351 29.54 -9.19 2.28
N GLY A 352 28.67 -10.15 2.64
CA GLY A 352 27.86 -10.12 3.87
C GLY A 352 26.70 -9.14 3.82
N ASN A 353 26.15 -8.86 5.01
CA ASN A 353 25.06 -7.91 5.21
C ASN A 353 25.62 -6.52 5.56
N VAL A 354 24.96 -5.44 5.11
CA VAL A 354 25.41 -4.07 5.30
C VAL A 354 24.28 -3.19 5.80
N THR A 355 24.55 -2.43 6.86
CA THR A 355 23.67 -1.38 7.38
C THR A 355 24.32 -0.01 7.27
N ARG A 356 23.54 1.04 6.90
CA ARG A 356 23.98 2.43 6.83
C ARG A 356 22.90 3.40 7.27
N ASN A 357 23.27 4.58 7.72
CA ASN A 357 22.37 5.73 7.97
C ASN A 357 21.08 5.35 8.73
N GLY A 358 21.21 4.58 9.82
CA GLY A 358 20.08 4.14 10.64
C GLY A 358 19.28 2.95 10.06
N GLY A 359 19.77 2.30 9.01
CA GLY A 359 19.23 1.02 8.56
C GLY A 359 19.42 -0.08 9.62
N VAL A 360 18.53 -1.04 9.66
CA VAL A 360 18.49 -2.11 10.67
C VAL A 360 18.31 -3.46 10.02
N ILE A 361 19.06 -4.46 10.47
CA ILE A 361 18.86 -5.86 10.13
C ILE A 361 18.58 -6.61 11.44
N ILE A 362 17.47 -7.37 11.44
CA ILE A 362 17.08 -8.22 12.57
C ILE A 362 17.12 -9.66 12.09
N GLN A 363 17.90 -10.49 12.76
CA GLN A 363 17.95 -11.95 12.49
C GLN A 363 17.62 -12.72 13.76
N GLY A 364 16.60 -13.58 13.69
CA GLY A 364 16.18 -14.35 14.85
C GLY A 364 15.82 -13.50 16.05
N GLY A 365 15.19 -12.35 15.83
CA GLY A 365 14.84 -11.39 16.88
C GLY A 365 16.02 -10.60 17.45
N LYS A 366 17.22 -10.70 16.86
CA LYS A 366 18.42 -9.96 17.31
C LYS A 366 18.90 -9.00 16.24
N PHE A 367 19.32 -7.82 16.65
CA PHE A 367 20.03 -6.86 15.78
C PHE A 367 21.41 -7.43 15.39
N ILE A 368 21.74 -7.38 14.10
CA ILE A 368 23.01 -7.84 13.54
C ILE A 368 23.67 -6.74 12.71
#